data_6832794d10fca3086b8e3da1c7168432
#
_entry.id   6832794d10fca3086b8e3da1c7168432
#
_cell.length_a   1.000
_cell.length_b   1.000
_cell.length_c   1.000
_cell.angle_alpha   90.00
_cell.angle_beta   90.00
_cell.angle_gamma   90.00
#
_symmetry.space_group_name_H-M   'P 1'
#
loop_
_entity.id
_entity.type
_entity.pdbx_description
1 polymer ?
#
loop_
_entity_poly.entity_id
_entity_poly.type
_entity_poly.pdbx_seq_one_letter_code
_entity_poly.pdbx_strand_id
1 'polypeptide(L)'
;MGEEISPKKEAKGKKHYLVFDSDLYRHYTENRINIQRKGNDIMSVPDKSIDPRLLAAAKDEFLKKGFEKASLSEICKTAGVTTGALYKRYNGKEDLFSALVSDMVNEMTEYLSGLEKVDLTGLTDRELYDLFTLTPEINREWLRFLYDRRDVFTLLIRCASGTRYENFRQDWTQKMNALDVKQYQEARRRGLAAKELTAEELHVLTYAIWALYYEPFFLDFTWEQMQRHAETIHRFVDWHKALEMKKPD
;
A
#
# COMPACT_ATOMS: atom_id res chain seq x y z
N MET A 1 -4.53 60.51 -10.79
CA MET A 1 -3.44 59.87 -10.05
C MET A 1 -4.10 58.76 -9.23
N GLY A 2 -4.13 57.57 -9.80
CA GLY A 2 -4.68 56.41 -9.19
C GLY A 2 -3.53 55.49 -8.79
N GLU A 3 -3.42 55.15 -7.53
CA GLU A 3 -2.46 54.17 -7.04
C GLU A 3 -2.98 52.77 -7.31
N GLU A 4 -2.20 52.01 -8.10
CA GLU A 4 -2.38 50.59 -8.30
C GLU A 4 -2.03 49.84 -7.01
N ILE A 5 -3.02 49.18 -6.42
CA ILE A 5 -2.82 48.24 -5.32
C ILE A 5 -2.45 46.88 -5.90
N SER A 6 -1.16 46.58 -5.82
CA SER A 6 -0.60 45.25 -6.16
C SER A 6 -1.20 44.15 -5.26
N PRO A 7 -1.67 43.00 -5.80
CA PRO A 7 -2.18 41.94 -4.96
C PRO A 7 -1.04 41.24 -4.20
N LYS A 8 -1.18 41.18 -2.88
CA LYS A 8 -0.31 40.40 -1.97
C LYS A 8 -0.31 38.96 -2.41
N LYS A 9 0.86 38.38 -2.59
CA LYS A 9 1.08 36.95 -2.79
C LYS A 9 0.52 36.21 -1.56
N GLU A 10 -0.58 35.50 -1.76
CA GLU A 10 -1.05 34.50 -0.81
C GLU A 10 0.00 33.41 -0.61
N ALA A 11 0.26 33.10 0.63
CA ALA A 11 1.21 32.09 1.07
C ALA A 11 0.81 30.72 0.52
N LYS A 12 1.73 30.09 -0.21
CA LYS A 12 1.60 28.73 -0.74
C LYS A 12 1.29 27.74 0.36
N GLY A 13 0.30 26.95 0.07
CA GLY A 13 -0.38 25.97 0.86
C GLY A 13 0.48 25.06 1.71
N LYS A 14 -0.12 24.72 2.82
CA LYS A 14 0.31 23.71 3.80
C LYS A 14 0.65 22.41 3.10
N LYS A 15 1.92 22.00 3.14
CA LYS A 15 2.32 20.65 2.81
C LYS A 15 1.83 19.73 3.92
N HIS A 16 0.73 19.02 3.68
CA HIS A 16 0.35 17.89 4.52
C HIS A 16 1.37 16.77 4.25
N TYR A 17 2.32 16.61 5.14
CA TYR A 17 3.18 15.46 5.19
C TYR A 17 2.47 14.41 6.05
N LEU A 18 2.30 13.22 5.46
CA LEU A 18 2.23 11.94 6.11
C LEU A 18 0.87 11.30 6.33
N VAL A 19 0.94 10.04 5.99
CA VAL A 19 -0.02 8.97 5.97
C VAL A 19 -1.10 9.22 4.91
N PHE A 20 -0.87 8.82 3.67
CA PHE A 20 -1.71 9.04 2.51
C PHE A 20 -1.94 10.54 2.19
N ASP A 21 -0.92 11.20 1.66
CA ASP A 21 -1.18 12.42 0.91
C ASP A 21 -2.05 12.06 -0.30
N SER A 22 -3.33 12.42 -0.21
CA SER A 22 -4.29 12.23 -1.31
C SER A 22 -3.80 12.90 -2.60
N ASP A 23 -2.97 13.93 -2.50
CA ASP A 23 -2.40 14.63 -3.65
C ASP A 23 -1.20 13.87 -4.24
N LEU A 24 -0.38 13.19 -3.42
CA LEU A 24 0.68 12.30 -3.92
C LEU A 24 0.06 11.06 -4.58
N TYR A 25 -0.98 10.49 -3.99
CA TYR A 25 -1.74 9.36 -4.55
C TYR A 25 -2.52 9.78 -5.80
N ARG A 26 -3.15 10.97 -5.80
CA ARG A 26 -3.87 11.52 -6.95
C ARG A 26 -2.91 11.84 -8.09
N HIS A 27 -1.77 12.47 -7.82
CA HIS A 27 -0.73 12.74 -8.82
C HIS A 27 -0.17 11.46 -9.43
N TYR A 28 -0.02 10.40 -8.64
CA TYR A 28 0.40 9.08 -9.09
C TYR A 28 -0.65 8.43 -10.00
N THR A 29 -1.93 8.47 -9.62
CA THR A 29 -3.03 7.89 -10.41
C THR A 29 -3.28 8.67 -11.72
N GLU A 30 -3.18 9.99 -11.71
CA GLU A 30 -3.31 10.84 -12.91
C GLU A 30 -2.15 10.67 -13.89
N ASN A 31 -0.92 10.52 -13.42
CA ASN A 31 0.24 10.23 -14.27
C ASN A 31 0.16 8.85 -14.93
N ARG A 32 -0.41 7.83 -14.28
CA ARG A 32 -0.55 6.49 -14.84
C ARG A 32 -1.49 6.45 -16.05
N ILE A 33 -2.54 7.26 -16.06
CA ILE A 33 -3.46 7.41 -17.21
C ILE A 33 -2.72 7.97 -18.44
N ASN A 34 -1.69 8.80 -18.24
CA ASN A 34 -0.90 9.39 -19.33
C ASN A 34 0.23 8.45 -19.84
N ILE A 35 0.78 7.57 -19.02
CA ILE A 35 1.85 6.64 -19.43
C ILE A 35 1.28 5.51 -20.30
N GLN A 36 0.06 5.02 -20.05
CA GLN A 36 -0.58 4.00 -20.89
C GLN A 36 -0.91 4.47 -22.32
N ARG A 37 -0.87 5.78 -22.59
CA ARG A 37 -1.15 6.35 -23.94
C ARG A 37 0.07 6.48 -24.86
N LYS A 38 1.30 6.22 -24.39
CA LYS A 38 2.54 6.46 -25.17
C LYS A 38 3.29 5.21 -25.66
N GLY A 39 2.78 4.02 -25.46
CA GLY A 39 3.45 2.77 -25.83
C GLY A 39 2.81 2.07 -27.04
N ASN A 40 2.77 2.70 -28.22
CA ASN A 40 2.47 2.02 -29.46
C ASN A 40 3.62 2.24 -30.44
N ASP A 41 4.52 1.27 -30.51
CA ASP A 41 5.36 1.04 -31.69
C ASP A 41 5.55 -0.45 -31.96
N ILE A 42 5.08 -0.80 -33.06
CA ILE A 42 5.02 -1.87 -34.03
C ILE A 42 6.12 -2.95 -33.88
N MET A 43 5.75 -4.14 -33.43
CA MET A 43 6.22 -5.43 -33.92
C MET A 43 5.11 -6.47 -33.71
N SER A 44 4.91 -7.44 -34.65
CA SER A 44 3.87 -8.44 -34.79
C SER A 44 2.95 -8.60 -33.56
N VAL A 45 1.71 -8.11 -33.67
CA VAL A 45 0.72 -8.01 -32.58
C VAL A 45 0.44 -9.41 -32.04
N PRO A 46 0.92 -9.79 -30.82
CA PRO A 46 0.38 -10.95 -30.12
C PRO A 46 -1.12 -10.71 -29.92
N ASP A 47 -1.93 -11.74 -30.04
CA ASP A 47 -3.37 -11.64 -29.79
C ASP A 47 -3.59 -11.11 -28.36
N LYS A 48 -3.82 -9.81 -28.23
CA LYS A 48 -4.02 -9.10 -26.94
C LYS A 48 -5.23 -9.62 -26.15
N SER A 49 -6.09 -10.45 -26.77
CA SER A 49 -7.26 -11.07 -26.12
C SER A 49 -6.89 -12.26 -25.23
N ILE A 50 -5.72 -12.89 -25.44
CA ILE A 50 -5.30 -14.08 -24.68
C ILE A 50 -4.84 -13.71 -23.28
N ASP A 51 -4.05 -12.66 -23.14
CA ASP A 51 -3.44 -12.30 -21.85
C ASP A 51 -4.50 -11.95 -20.78
N PRO A 52 -5.53 -11.14 -21.04
CA PRO A 52 -6.58 -10.88 -20.06
C PRO A 52 -7.32 -12.14 -19.61
N ARG A 53 -7.61 -13.07 -20.54
CA ARG A 53 -8.30 -14.34 -20.20
C ARG A 53 -7.40 -15.25 -19.37
N LEU A 54 -6.12 -15.31 -19.72
CA LEU A 54 -5.14 -16.13 -19.02
C LEU A 54 -4.92 -15.60 -17.59
N LEU A 55 -4.76 -14.27 -17.43
CA LEU A 55 -4.61 -13.64 -16.13
C LEU A 55 -5.87 -13.78 -15.26
N ALA A 56 -7.06 -13.64 -15.84
CA ALA A 56 -8.32 -13.87 -15.11
C ALA A 56 -8.42 -15.32 -14.61
N ALA A 57 -8.18 -16.31 -15.47
CA ALA A 57 -8.21 -17.72 -15.10
C ALA A 57 -7.12 -18.07 -14.06
N ALA A 58 -5.93 -17.48 -14.18
CA ALA A 58 -4.84 -17.66 -13.23
C ALA A 58 -5.20 -17.08 -11.86
N LYS A 59 -5.76 -15.86 -11.81
CA LYS A 59 -6.21 -15.23 -10.59
C LYS A 59 -7.21 -16.11 -9.84
N ASP A 60 -8.23 -16.60 -10.55
CA ASP A 60 -9.27 -17.45 -9.96
C ASP A 60 -8.71 -18.79 -9.44
N GLU A 61 -7.80 -19.42 -10.18
CA GLU A 61 -7.16 -20.68 -9.77
C GLU A 61 -6.25 -20.47 -8.55
N PHE A 62 -5.45 -19.39 -8.53
CA PHE A 62 -4.59 -19.07 -7.41
C PHE A 62 -5.39 -18.70 -6.14
N LEU A 63 -6.46 -17.91 -6.27
CA LEU A 63 -7.34 -17.59 -5.14
C LEU A 63 -8.00 -18.83 -4.56
N LYS A 64 -8.38 -19.79 -5.43
CA LYS A 64 -9.07 -21.01 -5.00
C LYS A 64 -8.15 -22.03 -4.34
N LYS A 65 -6.91 -22.21 -4.85
CA LYS A 65 -6.03 -23.32 -4.46
C LYS A 65 -4.72 -22.90 -3.80
N GLY A 66 -4.40 -21.60 -3.82
CA GLY A 66 -3.06 -21.11 -3.52
C GLY A 66 -2.07 -21.39 -4.66
N PHE A 67 -0.91 -20.72 -4.65
CA PHE A 67 0.10 -20.88 -5.69
C PHE A 67 0.59 -22.33 -5.81
N GLU A 68 0.96 -22.98 -4.71
CA GLU A 68 1.58 -24.32 -4.76
C GLU A 68 0.69 -25.35 -5.45
N LYS A 69 -0.63 -25.36 -5.13
CA LYS A 69 -1.59 -26.35 -5.63
C LYS A 69 -2.25 -25.96 -6.95
N ALA A 70 -2.04 -24.74 -7.43
CA ALA A 70 -2.60 -24.28 -8.70
C ALA A 70 -1.96 -24.98 -9.89
N SER A 71 -2.77 -25.28 -10.91
CA SER A 71 -2.38 -26.03 -12.10
C SER A 71 -2.40 -25.16 -13.36
N LEU A 72 -1.26 -25.05 -14.05
CA LEU A 72 -1.18 -24.38 -15.35
C LEU A 72 -2.10 -25.00 -16.41
N SER A 73 -2.32 -26.32 -16.34
CA SER A 73 -3.23 -27.02 -17.24
C SER A 73 -4.68 -26.58 -17.06
N GLU A 74 -5.14 -26.46 -15.80
CA GLU A 74 -6.49 -25.98 -15.48
C GLU A 74 -6.64 -24.49 -15.86
N ILE A 75 -5.62 -23.66 -15.58
CA ILE A 75 -5.60 -22.26 -16.01
C ILE A 75 -5.78 -22.15 -17.53
N CYS A 76 -4.98 -22.89 -18.31
CA CYS A 76 -5.07 -22.89 -19.76
C CYS A 76 -6.44 -23.35 -20.26
N LYS A 77 -6.99 -24.42 -19.66
CA LYS A 77 -8.32 -24.96 -19.98
C LYS A 77 -9.41 -23.91 -19.73
N THR A 78 -9.38 -23.26 -18.56
CA THR A 78 -10.34 -22.20 -18.20
C THR A 78 -10.22 -20.99 -19.12
N ALA A 79 -9.00 -20.58 -19.48
CA ALA A 79 -8.74 -19.47 -20.39
C ALA A 79 -9.07 -19.81 -21.88
N GLY A 80 -9.30 -21.08 -22.22
CA GLY A 80 -9.50 -21.53 -23.60
C GLY A 80 -8.24 -21.38 -24.46
N VAL A 81 -7.05 -21.64 -23.88
CA VAL A 81 -5.76 -21.54 -24.57
C VAL A 81 -4.95 -22.83 -24.40
N THR A 82 -3.97 -23.04 -25.28
CA THR A 82 -3.02 -24.15 -25.13
C THR A 82 -1.89 -23.81 -24.14
N THR A 83 -1.31 -24.83 -23.52
CA THR A 83 -0.08 -24.65 -22.70
C THR A 83 1.07 -24.04 -23.50
N GLY A 84 1.21 -24.38 -24.78
CA GLY A 84 2.18 -23.73 -25.66
C GLY A 84 1.96 -22.22 -25.84
N ALA A 85 0.69 -21.77 -25.86
CA ALA A 85 0.36 -20.34 -25.92
C ALA A 85 0.70 -19.63 -24.61
N LEU A 86 0.55 -20.29 -23.46
CA LEU A 86 0.98 -19.79 -22.16
C LEU A 86 2.50 -19.61 -22.13
N TYR A 87 3.28 -20.67 -22.44
CA TYR A 87 4.74 -20.62 -22.39
C TYR A 87 5.40 -19.67 -23.40
N LYS A 88 4.68 -19.22 -24.40
CA LYS A 88 5.14 -18.12 -25.27
C LYS A 88 5.08 -16.74 -24.60
N ARG A 89 4.37 -16.59 -23.47
CA ARG A 89 4.11 -15.32 -22.78
C ARG A 89 4.70 -15.29 -21.38
N TYR A 90 4.64 -16.42 -20.68
CA TYR A 90 5.04 -16.54 -19.28
C TYR A 90 5.97 -17.75 -19.12
N ASN A 91 7.08 -17.59 -18.39
CA ASN A 91 8.07 -18.64 -18.17
C ASN A 91 7.63 -19.68 -17.13
N GLY A 92 6.35 -19.74 -16.82
CA GLY A 92 5.79 -20.70 -15.89
C GLY A 92 4.82 -20.06 -14.89
N LYS A 93 4.53 -20.83 -13.85
CA LYS A 93 3.51 -20.49 -12.86
C LYS A 93 3.88 -19.23 -12.04
N GLU A 94 5.16 -19.07 -11.68
CA GLU A 94 5.62 -17.94 -10.89
C GLU A 94 5.61 -16.62 -11.68
N ASP A 95 5.98 -16.67 -12.97
CA ASP A 95 5.93 -15.50 -13.84
C ASP A 95 4.48 -15.01 -14.02
N LEU A 96 3.55 -15.96 -14.20
CA LEU A 96 2.12 -15.68 -14.28
C LEU A 96 1.55 -15.11 -12.96
N PHE A 97 1.98 -15.63 -11.80
CA PHE A 97 1.61 -15.08 -10.51
C PHE A 97 2.16 -13.66 -10.33
N SER A 98 3.44 -13.47 -10.69
CA SER A 98 4.09 -12.16 -10.62
C SER A 98 3.39 -11.12 -11.48
N ALA A 99 2.93 -11.48 -12.68
CA ALA A 99 2.18 -10.59 -13.56
C ALA A 99 0.85 -10.10 -12.94
N LEU A 100 0.26 -10.89 -12.02
CA LEU A 100 -0.96 -10.49 -11.30
C LEU A 100 -0.69 -9.51 -10.16
N VAL A 101 0.46 -9.63 -9.48
CA VAL A 101 0.69 -8.92 -8.21
C VAL A 101 1.71 -7.78 -8.33
N SER A 102 2.54 -7.75 -9.36
CA SER A 102 3.67 -6.81 -9.50
C SER A 102 3.25 -5.35 -9.44
N ASP A 103 2.15 -4.98 -10.06
CA ASP A 103 1.68 -3.59 -10.05
C ASP A 103 1.39 -3.11 -8.63
N MET A 104 0.67 -3.90 -7.83
CA MET A 104 0.37 -3.55 -6.44
C MET A 104 1.64 -3.51 -5.57
N VAL A 105 2.53 -4.48 -5.76
CA VAL A 105 3.82 -4.52 -5.02
C VAL A 105 4.66 -3.29 -5.36
N ASN A 106 4.71 -2.88 -6.63
CA ASN A 106 5.43 -1.68 -7.05
C ASN A 106 4.82 -0.42 -6.45
N GLU A 107 3.49 -0.26 -6.50
CA GLU A 107 2.79 0.88 -5.90
C GLU A 107 3.08 0.99 -4.39
N MET A 108 3.00 -0.12 -3.66
CA MET A 108 3.31 -0.15 -2.23
C MET A 108 4.80 0.15 -1.97
N THR A 109 5.70 -0.36 -2.80
CA THR A 109 7.15 -0.10 -2.67
C THR A 109 7.49 1.37 -2.94
N GLU A 110 6.88 1.98 -3.95
CA GLU A 110 7.05 3.41 -4.25
C GLU A 110 6.53 4.28 -3.11
N TYR A 111 5.36 3.95 -2.55
CA TYR A 111 4.82 4.62 -1.38
C TYR A 111 5.81 4.57 -0.20
N LEU A 112 6.32 3.39 0.14
CA LEU A 112 7.31 3.20 1.19
C LEU A 112 8.58 4.03 0.93
N SER A 113 9.09 4.02 -0.32
CA SER A 113 10.27 4.79 -0.70
C SER A 113 10.04 6.31 -0.58
N GLY A 114 8.81 6.77 -0.74
CA GLY A 114 8.41 8.15 -0.46
C GLY A 114 8.53 8.48 1.03
N LEU A 115 8.02 7.62 1.90
CA LEU A 115 8.11 7.78 3.36
C LEU A 115 9.56 7.75 3.87
N GLU A 116 10.40 6.88 3.32
CA GLU A 116 11.80 6.75 3.71
C GLU A 116 12.64 8.01 3.41
N LYS A 117 12.23 8.81 2.41
CA LYS A 117 12.91 10.05 2.00
C LYS A 117 12.52 11.26 2.83
N VAL A 118 11.56 11.14 3.73
CA VAL A 118 11.16 12.26 4.59
C VAL A 118 12.29 12.61 5.56
N ASP A 119 12.76 13.85 5.49
CA ASP A 119 13.71 14.38 6.44
C ASP A 119 12.98 14.76 7.75
N LEU A 120 12.98 13.83 8.69
CA LEU A 120 12.34 14.02 9.99
C LEU A 120 12.95 15.18 10.77
N THR A 121 14.24 15.51 10.56
CA THR A 121 14.93 16.58 11.28
C THR A 121 14.50 17.97 10.83
N GLY A 122 14.04 18.09 9.58
CA GLY A 122 13.50 19.31 8.98
C GLY A 122 12.02 19.58 9.31
N LEU A 123 11.31 18.62 9.93
CA LEU A 123 9.93 18.81 10.34
C LEU A 123 9.83 19.71 11.57
N THR A 124 8.78 20.52 11.66
CA THR A 124 8.39 21.18 12.90
C THR A 124 7.90 20.14 13.92
N ASP A 125 7.88 20.50 15.21
CA ASP A 125 7.35 19.61 16.25
C ASP A 125 5.89 19.24 16.01
N ARG A 126 5.11 20.17 15.45
CA ARG A 126 3.71 19.93 15.07
C ARG A 126 3.60 18.91 13.95
N GLU A 127 4.39 19.04 12.88
CA GLU A 127 4.40 18.08 11.78
C GLU A 127 4.84 16.70 12.27
N LEU A 128 5.89 16.61 13.09
CA LEU A 128 6.32 15.34 13.66
C LEU A 128 5.26 14.71 14.58
N TYR A 129 4.55 15.51 15.38
CA TYR A 129 3.43 15.05 16.20
C TYR A 129 2.29 14.50 15.35
N ASP A 130 1.95 15.19 14.26
CA ASP A 130 0.86 14.80 13.37
C ASP A 130 1.16 13.48 12.59
N LEU A 131 2.45 13.03 12.48
CA LEU A 131 2.82 11.72 11.95
C LEU A 131 2.21 10.54 12.71
N PHE A 132 1.96 10.71 13.99
CA PHE A 132 1.39 9.68 14.87
C PHE A 132 -0.14 9.68 14.86
N THR A 133 -0.77 10.48 13.99
CA THR A 133 -2.22 10.58 13.93
C THR A 133 -2.80 9.61 12.89
N LEU A 134 -3.57 8.62 13.33
CA LEU A 134 -4.35 7.74 12.46
C LEU A 134 -5.81 8.20 12.44
N THR A 135 -6.15 9.16 11.55
CA THR A 135 -7.54 9.63 11.43
C THR A 135 -8.44 8.57 10.76
N PRO A 136 -9.78 8.65 10.95
CA PRO A 136 -10.71 7.77 10.23
C PRO A 136 -10.56 7.88 8.71
N GLU A 137 -10.25 9.07 8.18
CA GLU A 137 -10.05 9.34 6.76
C GLU A 137 -8.82 8.56 6.24
N ILE A 138 -7.69 8.70 6.93
CA ILE A 138 -6.44 7.99 6.61
C ILE A 138 -6.67 6.48 6.60
N ASN A 139 -7.31 5.94 7.64
CA ASN A 139 -7.60 4.50 7.73
C ASN A 139 -8.54 4.05 6.61
N ARG A 140 -9.54 4.89 6.27
CA ARG A 140 -10.52 4.60 5.20
C ARG A 140 -9.86 4.60 3.83
N GLU A 141 -8.97 5.55 3.55
CA GLU A 141 -8.24 5.63 2.29
C GLU A 141 -7.31 4.44 2.10
N TRP A 142 -6.57 4.04 3.15
CA TRP A 142 -5.72 2.86 3.11
C TRP A 142 -6.50 1.57 2.91
N LEU A 143 -7.57 1.37 3.67
CA LEU A 143 -8.46 0.21 3.49
C LEU A 143 -9.13 0.23 2.11
N ARG A 144 -9.45 1.40 1.55
CA ARG A 144 -10.00 1.53 0.20
C ARG A 144 -8.99 1.11 -0.86
N PHE A 145 -7.75 1.58 -0.75
CA PHE A 145 -6.66 1.18 -1.63
C PHE A 145 -6.50 -0.34 -1.68
N LEU A 146 -6.50 -1.00 -0.53
CA LEU A 146 -6.40 -2.45 -0.42
C LEU A 146 -7.68 -3.15 -0.95
N TYR A 147 -8.85 -2.63 -0.61
CA TYR A 147 -10.14 -3.23 -0.96
C TYR A 147 -10.46 -3.17 -2.45
N ASP A 148 -10.12 -2.09 -3.12
CA ASP A 148 -10.29 -1.97 -4.58
C ASP A 148 -9.42 -2.97 -5.36
N ARG A 149 -8.39 -3.52 -4.70
CA ARG A 149 -7.46 -4.54 -5.20
C ARG A 149 -7.52 -5.83 -4.39
N ARG A 150 -8.65 -6.09 -3.70
CA ARG A 150 -8.75 -7.16 -2.71
C ARG A 150 -8.34 -8.54 -3.21
N ASP A 151 -8.64 -8.87 -4.49
CA ASP A 151 -8.23 -10.16 -5.07
C ASP A 151 -6.70 -10.27 -5.13
N VAL A 152 -6.04 -9.22 -5.65
CA VAL A 152 -4.57 -9.16 -5.75
C VAL A 152 -3.92 -9.11 -4.37
N PHE A 153 -4.50 -8.35 -3.45
CA PHE A 153 -4.01 -8.29 -2.07
C PHE A 153 -4.17 -9.65 -1.38
N THR A 154 -5.30 -10.34 -1.58
CA THR A 154 -5.51 -11.71 -1.07
C THR A 154 -4.50 -12.70 -1.65
N LEU A 155 -4.14 -12.59 -2.94
CA LEU A 155 -3.06 -13.39 -3.51
C LEU A 155 -1.75 -13.22 -2.73
N LEU A 156 -1.37 -11.96 -2.44
CA LEU A 156 -0.12 -11.65 -1.72
C LEU A 156 -0.12 -12.15 -0.28
N ILE A 157 -1.22 -12.01 0.46
CA ILE A 157 -1.23 -12.32 1.90
C ILE A 157 -1.66 -13.74 2.25
N ARG A 158 -2.33 -14.47 1.33
CA ARG A 158 -2.89 -15.82 1.58
C ARG A 158 -2.40 -16.89 0.61
N CYS A 159 -2.06 -16.53 -0.62
CA CYS A 159 -1.88 -17.48 -1.70
C CYS A 159 -0.44 -17.55 -2.23
N ALA A 160 0.49 -16.76 -1.69
CA ALA A 160 1.84 -16.58 -2.22
C ALA A 160 2.88 -17.61 -1.75
N SER A 161 2.49 -18.60 -0.91
CA SER A 161 3.41 -19.66 -0.46
C SER A 161 4.08 -20.35 -1.65
N GLY A 162 5.41 -20.51 -1.59
CA GLY A 162 6.23 -21.07 -2.67
C GLY A 162 6.56 -20.09 -3.80
N THR A 163 6.24 -18.80 -3.67
CA THR A 163 6.69 -17.73 -4.56
C THR A 163 7.72 -16.84 -3.86
N ARG A 164 8.37 -15.96 -4.63
CA ARG A 164 9.20 -14.87 -4.07
C ARG A 164 8.42 -13.88 -3.20
N TYR A 165 7.10 -13.92 -3.18
CA TYR A 165 6.22 -13.07 -2.39
C TYR A 165 5.69 -13.75 -1.12
N GLU A 166 6.15 -14.96 -0.78
CA GLU A 166 5.62 -15.74 0.35
C GLU A 166 5.68 -15.00 1.68
N ASN A 167 6.71 -14.17 1.88
CA ASN A 167 6.90 -13.37 3.08
C ASN A 167 6.39 -11.93 2.96
N PHE A 168 5.61 -11.60 1.90
CA PHE A 168 5.19 -10.23 1.60
C PHE A 168 4.63 -9.48 2.81
N ARG A 169 3.72 -10.10 3.56
CA ARG A 169 3.11 -9.49 4.75
C ARG A 169 4.15 -9.15 5.82
N GLN A 170 5.06 -10.09 6.09
CA GLN A 170 6.11 -9.91 7.09
C GLN A 170 7.11 -8.84 6.65
N ASP A 171 7.57 -8.90 5.40
CA ASP A 171 8.54 -7.95 4.84
C ASP A 171 7.98 -6.53 4.84
N TRP A 172 6.71 -6.38 4.46
CA TRP A 172 6.03 -5.09 4.50
C TRP A 172 5.97 -4.53 5.93
N THR A 173 5.48 -5.32 6.88
CA THR A 173 5.34 -4.91 8.28
C THR A 173 6.70 -4.57 8.89
N GLN A 174 7.76 -5.32 8.55
CA GLN A 174 9.11 -5.03 9.01
C GLN A 174 9.64 -3.67 8.50
N LYS A 175 9.38 -3.36 7.23
CA LYS A 175 9.75 -2.05 6.66
C LYS A 175 9.00 -0.91 7.32
N MET A 176 7.71 -1.05 7.55
CA MET A 176 6.91 -0.07 8.27
C MET A 176 7.40 0.11 9.72
N ASN A 177 7.71 -0.99 10.41
CA ASN A 177 8.29 -0.93 11.75
C ASN A 177 9.62 -0.14 11.77
N ALA A 178 10.46 -0.28 10.76
CA ALA A 178 11.70 0.50 10.66
C ALA A 178 11.44 2.01 10.53
N LEU A 179 10.37 2.41 9.86
CA LEU A 179 9.92 3.81 9.80
C LEU A 179 9.37 4.29 11.15
N ASP A 180 8.50 3.50 11.77
CA ASP A 180 7.91 3.82 13.07
C ASP A 180 8.99 4.02 14.13
N VAL A 181 10.02 3.17 14.13
CA VAL A 181 11.19 3.31 15.03
C VAL A 181 11.92 4.63 14.81
N LYS A 182 12.18 5.02 13.55
CA LYS A 182 12.85 6.29 13.24
C LYS A 182 12.03 7.49 13.69
N GLN A 183 10.73 7.48 13.42
CA GLN A 183 9.81 8.55 13.85
C GLN A 183 9.74 8.66 15.37
N TYR A 184 9.61 7.53 16.06
CA TYR A 184 9.60 7.47 17.51
C TYR A 184 10.91 7.98 18.11
N GLN A 185 12.07 7.56 17.59
CA GLN A 185 13.38 8.02 18.08
C GLN A 185 13.52 9.54 17.94
N GLU A 186 13.07 10.12 16.84
CA GLU A 186 13.10 11.58 16.63
C GLU A 186 12.14 12.29 17.60
N ALA A 187 10.92 11.77 17.82
CA ALA A 187 9.99 12.30 18.79
C ALA A 187 10.54 12.23 20.23
N ARG A 188 11.24 11.15 20.59
CA ARG A 188 11.95 11.02 21.87
C ARG A 188 13.08 12.04 21.99
N ARG A 189 13.92 12.18 20.97
CA ARG A 189 15.04 13.12 20.94
C ARG A 189 14.59 14.57 21.18
N ARG A 190 13.41 14.94 20.65
CA ARG A 190 12.82 16.28 20.85
C ARG A 190 12.02 16.42 22.15
N GLY A 191 11.85 15.33 22.92
CA GLY A 191 11.04 15.35 24.15
C GLY A 191 9.53 15.43 23.89
N LEU A 192 9.08 15.15 22.66
CA LEU A 192 7.67 15.08 22.28
C LEU A 192 7.03 13.79 22.80
N ALA A 193 7.71 12.65 22.75
CA ALA A 193 7.25 11.38 23.32
C ALA A 193 7.92 11.15 24.68
N ALA A 194 7.13 11.04 25.75
CA ALA A 194 7.64 10.84 27.12
C ALA A 194 7.82 9.36 27.46
N LYS A 195 6.95 8.49 26.94
CA LYS A 195 7.03 7.04 27.18
C LYS A 195 8.28 6.44 26.56
N GLU A 196 9.04 5.69 27.33
CA GLU A 196 10.13 4.85 26.83
C GLU A 196 9.60 3.50 26.39
N LEU A 197 9.94 3.12 25.13
CA LEU A 197 9.68 1.79 24.57
C LEU A 197 10.97 1.25 23.97
N THR A 198 11.20 -0.05 24.14
CA THR A 198 12.27 -0.75 23.44
C THR A 198 11.88 -0.98 21.97
N ALA A 199 12.86 -1.35 21.13
CA ALA A 199 12.60 -1.69 19.74
C ALA A 199 11.66 -2.90 19.61
N GLU A 200 11.75 -3.86 20.55
CA GLU A 200 10.89 -5.05 20.60
C GLU A 200 9.45 -4.69 20.98
N GLU A 201 9.24 -3.78 21.92
CA GLU A 201 7.90 -3.29 22.28
C GLU A 201 7.25 -2.55 21.11
N LEU A 202 7.99 -1.66 20.44
CA LEU A 202 7.51 -1.00 19.21
C LEU A 202 7.18 -2.01 18.10
N HIS A 203 8.04 -3.01 17.91
CA HIS A 203 7.81 -4.09 16.95
C HIS A 203 6.47 -4.78 17.20
N VAL A 204 6.18 -5.18 18.45
CA VAL A 204 4.90 -5.83 18.80
C VAL A 204 3.72 -4.92 18.48
N LEU A 205 3.81 -3.62 18.80
CA LEU A 205 2.74 -2.65 18.53
C LEU A 205 2.52 -2.45 17.03
N THR A 206 3.58 -2.26 16.25
CA THR A 206 3.49 -2.12 14.79
C THR A 206 2.84 -3.35 14.16
N TYR A 207 3.25 -4.57 14.55
CA TYR A 207 2.66 -5.80 14.03
C TYR A 207 1.19 -5.96 14.40
N ALA A 208 0.81 -5.59 15.63
CA ALA A 208 -0.59 -5.60 16.05
C ALA A 208 -1.45 -4.63 15.23
N ILE A 209 -0.93 -3.43 14.94
CA ILE A 209 -1.63 -2.43 14.12
C ILE A 209 -1.79 -2.93 12.68
N TRP A 210 -0.73 -3.48 12.08
CA TRP A 210 -0.83 -4.01 10.71
C TRP A 210 -1.78 -5.20 10.61
N ALA A 211 -1.97 -5.99 11.69
CA ALA A 211 -3.00 -7.02 11.74
C ALA A 211 -4.41 -6.42 11.55
N LEU A 212 -4.69 -5.21 12.05
CA LEU A 212 -5.98 -4.55 11.84
C LEU A 212 -6.28 -4.27 10.36
N TYR A 213 -5.25 -4.15 9.51
CA TYR A 213 -5.42 -3.95 8.07
C TYR A 213 -5.45 -5.26 7.28
N TYR A 214 -4.79 -6.34 7.76
CA TYR A 214 -4.75 -7.62 7.04
C TYR A 214 -5.94 -8.54 7.38
N GLU A 215 -6.29 -8.65 8.66
CA GLU A 215 -7.31 -9.59 9.14
C GLU A 215 -8.69 -9.42 8.48
N PRO A 216 -9.17 -8.21 8.18
CA PRO A 216 -10.43 -8.04 7.46
C PRO A 216 -10.50 -8.77 6.11
N PHE A 217 -9.36 -8.96 5.43
CA PHE A 217 -9.29 -9.70 4.16
C PHE A 217 -9.28 -11.22 4.35
N PHE A 218 -8.87 -11.71 5.52
CA PHE A 218 -9.02 -13.12 5.88
C PHE A 218 -10.45 -13.49 6.26
N LEU A 219 -11.22 -12.49 6.69
CA LEU A 219 -12.62 -12.60 7.11
C LEU A 219 -13.62 -12.13 6.03
N ASP A 220 -13.13 -11.83 4.83
CA ASP A 220 -13.92 -11.40 3.67
C ASP A 220 -14.86 -10.22 3.97
N PHE A 221 -14.38 -9.19 4.71
CA PHE A 221 -15.16 -8.02 5.05
C PHE A 221 -15.70 -7.32 3.80
N THR A 222 -16.98 -6.94 3.84
CA THR A 222 -17.59 -6.05 2.84
C THR A 222 -17.02 -4.63 2.97
N TRP A 223 -17.21 -3.80 1.93
CA TRP A 223 -16.78 -2.40 2.00
C TRP A 223 -17.44 -1.64 3.15
N GLU A 224 -18.71 -1.89 3.42
CA GLU A 224 -19.40 -1.29 4.56
C GLU A 224 -18.77 -1.69 5.90
N GLN A 225 -18.37 -2.97 6.05
CA GLN A 225 -17.63 -3.42 7.23
C GLN A 225 -16.25 -2.77 7.33
N MET A 226 -15.52 -2.61 6.19
CA MET A 226 -14.24 -1.90 6.15
C MET A 226 -14.37 -0.44 6.62
N GLN A 227 -15.43 0.27 6.20
CA GLN A 227 -15.67 1.64 6.62
C GLN A 227 -15.90 1.75 8.14
N ARG A 228 -16.73 0.88 8.72
CA ARG A 228 -16.91 0.82 10.18
C ARG A 228 -15.63 0.43 10.91
N HIS A 229 -14.85 -0.44 10.31
CA HIS A 229 -13.56 -0.87 10.86
C HIS A 229 -12.54 0.28 10.89
N ALA A 230 -12.49 1.14 9.86
CA ALA A 230 -11.66 2.33 9.84
C ALA A 230 -11.92 3.26 11.03
N GLU A 231 -13.20 3.48 11.36
CA GLU A 231 -13.61 4.24 12.55
C GLU A 231 -13.16 3.55 13.84
N THR A 232 -13.23 2.22 13.87
CA THR A 232 -12.82 1.43 15.03
C THR A 232 -11.32 1.48 15.24
N ILE A 233 -10.51 1.38 14.17
CA ILE A 233 -9.05 1.53 14.22
C ILE A 233 -8.68 2.86 14.85
N HIS A 234 -9.27 3.97 14.39
CA HIS A 234 -9.00 5.30 14.93
C HIS A 234 -9.25 5.41 16.43
N ARG A 235 -10.32 4.79 16.91
CA ARG A 235 -10.66 4.80 18.36
C ARG A 235 -9.78 3.86 19.18
N PHE A 236 -9.32 2.77 18.57
CA PHE A 236 -8.52 1.74 19.23
C PHE A 236 -7.05 2.11 19.29
N VAL A 237 -6.51 2.76 18.24
CA VAL A 237 -5.10 3.10 18.12
C VAL A 237 -4.91 4.60 18.39
N ASP A 238 -4.42 4.92 19.57
CA ASP A 238 -4.06 6.29 19.98
C ASP A 238 -2.57 6.33 20.35
N TRP A 239 -1.74 6.58 19.33
CA TRP A 239 -0.31 6.70 19.49
C TRP A 239 0.10 7.85 20.42
N HIS A 240 -0.61 8.98 20.38
CA HIS A 240 -0.30 10.12 21.22
C HIS A 240 -0.45 9.78 22.70
N LYS A 241 -1.51 9.02 23.02
CA LYS A 241 -1.73 8.54 24.39
C LYS A 241 -0.76 7.42 24.75
N ALA A 242 -0.54 6.46 23.84
CA ALA A 242 0.35 5.32 24.08
C ALA A 242 1.80 5.74 24.33
N LEU A 243 2.27 6.78 23.62
CA LEU A 243 3.63 7.32 23.72
C LEU A 243 3.73 8.52 24.70
N GLU A 244 2.63 8.86 25.39
CA GLU A 244 2.56 10.03 26.31
C GLU A 244 3.08 11.31 25.61
N MET A 245 2.58 11.55 24.38
CA MET A 245 3.07 12.64 23.55
C MET A 245 2.57 14.00 24.04
N LYS A 246 3.49 14.96 24.11
CA LYS A 246 3.18 16.36 24.37
C LYS A 246 2.71 17.02 23.08
N LYS A 247 1.49 17.57 23.10
CA LYS A 247 0.97 18.34 21.98
C LYS A 247 1.74 19.64 21.84
N PRO A 248 2.40 19.90 20.70
CA PRO A 248 3.05 21.19 20.45
C PRO A 248 2.03 22.33 20.34
N ASP A 249 2.45 23.54 20.67
CA ASP A 249 1.65 24.78 20.59
C ASP A 249 1.26 25.12 19.13
#